data_c37e078b8971581a745edfc9cd2c9892
#
_entry.id   c37e078b8971581a745edfc9cd2c9892
#
_cell.length_a   1.000
_cell.length_b   1.000
_cell.length_c   1.000
_cell.angle_alpha   90.00
_cell.angle_beta   90.00
_cell.angle_gamma   90.00
#
_symmetry.space_group_name_H-M   'P 1'
#
loop_
_entity.id
_entity.type
_entity.pdbx_description
1 polymer ?
#
loop_
_entity_poly.entity_id
_entity_poly.type
_entity_poly.pdbx_seq_one_letter_code
_entity_poly.pdbx_strand_id
1 'polypeptide(L)'
;MYNRYQQMNSAYLNLEDLIKEAGLTIPSGLCSSSSASENPFPEPIQYVCAPARKLKFMLVGTHAHQTTGYSKVTYHIIQELAKHRDEFEVFHFGFQKFMAQPTDYRNYPPGIDVHDPVEVEKSGAAPKEMGFGFSQLPAYVRKVKPDVMLIYNDAGVICQFLDKLSSELSASERNYKLIIYLDQVYEIQRPQFLARIDQDAHSYFAFTMYWKQVLQKQGIKKPIHVLRHGFDPTQFKPMDRGAARKKHGIPENLFIFLNLNRNTPRKRHDIVVQAFAHLVARNPTKPLALLEVCDGGEGGGYPIQEIYMRTLESLNVPIQHHAHKLMISKQSLTYTDELINELYVLSDVGITAADGEGFGLCQFEAMGIGIPQVVPLIGGFRDFCTPDNSQLVVPKYRSYLALGSSSIGGIAELVDPFDLSIAAENYVMDSDLRTRHGEAARRTVLGYEWSKEVGNLIRVLRDVAKE
;
A
#
# COMPACT_ATOMS: atom_id res chain seq x y z
N MET A 1 17.77 36.62 12.82
CA MET A 1 16.44 36.10 13.21
C MET A 1 16.54 34.94 14.19
N TYR A 2 17.51 34.94 15.11
CA TYR A 2 17.76 33.82 16.02
C TYR A 2 17.51 34.18 17.51
N ASN A 3 16.85 35.31 17.79
CA ASN A 3 16.70 35.85 19.15
C ASN A 3 15.24 36.13 19.56
N ARG A 4 14.23 35.43 18.97
CA ARG A 4 12.83 35.57 19.38
C ARG A 4 12.17 34.28 19.90
N TYR A 5 12.93 33.18 20.08
CA TYR A 5 12.37 31.90 20.54
C TYR A 5 12.71 31.52 21.99
N GLN A 6 13.35 32.39 22.75
CA GLN A 6 13.70 32.14 24.16
C GLN A 6 12.94 32.96 25.20
N GLN A 7 11.83 33.61 24.83
CA GLN A 7 11.01 34.41 25.78
C GLN A 7 9.54 33.93 25.93
N MET A 8 9.21 32.68 25.62
CA MET A 8 7.86 32.15 25.84
C MET A 8 7.79 30.92 26.74
N ASN A 9 8.66 30.80 27.73
CA ASN A 9 8.57 29.74 28.75
C ASN A 9 8.80 30.32 30.14
N SER A 10 7.89 31.18 30.66
CA SER A 10 7.64 31.38 32.09
C SER A 10 6.46 32.31 32.29
N ALA A 11 5.26 31.81 32.24
CA ALA A 11 4.09 32.47 32.84
C ALA A 11 3.13 31.40 33.35
N TYR A 12 3.47 30.73 34.43
CA TYR A 12 2.45 30.22 35.33
C TYR A 12 1.84 31.44 36.02
N LEU A 13 0.73 31.93 35.50
CA LEU A 13 -0.09 32.92 36.20
C LEU A 13 -0.63 32.25 37.49
N ASN A 14 -0.26 32.84 38.64
CA ASN A 14 -0.76 32.42 39.93
C ASN A 14 -2.28 32.72 39.96
N LEU A 15 -3.06 31.85 40.61
CA LEU A 15 -4.52 31.98 40.74
C LEU A 15 -4.91 33.33 41.40
N GLU A 16 -4.06 33.92 42.27
CA GLU A 16 -4.25 35.22 42.87
C GLU A 16 -4.19 36.39 41.88
N ASP A 17 -3.39 36.28 40.83
CA ASP A 17 -3.29 37.30 39.77
C ASP A 17 -4.53 37.30 38.85
N LEU A 18 -5.09 36.13 38.60
CA LEU A 18 -6.37 35.96 37.85
C LEU A 18 -7.58 36.50 38.58
N ILE A 19 -7.62 36.35 39.92
CA ILE A 19 -8.71 36.88 40.78
C ILE A 19 -8.66 38.41 40.81
N LYS A 20 -7.45 38.99 40.79
CA LYS A 20 -7.22 40.45 40.80
C LYS A 20 -7.61 41.11 39.47
N GLU A 21 -7.34 40.46 38.32
CA GLU A 21 -7.75 40.95 36.99
C GLU A 21 -9.28 40.82 36.78
N ALA A 22 -9.95 39.88 37.43
CA ALA A 22 -11.39 39.69 37.34
C ALA A 22 -12.19 40.60 38.24
N GLY A 23 -11.57 41.48 39.04
CA GLY A 23 -12.26 42.45 39.91
C GLY A 23 -13.07 41.80 41.04
N LEU A 24 -12.70 40.59 41.48
CA LEU A 24 -13.38 39.86 42.54
C LEU A 24 -12.66 40.14 43.88
N THR A 25 -13.40 40.73 44.83
CA THR A 25 -12.92 40.96 46.21
C THR A 25 -13.28 39.73 47.07
N ILE A 26 -12.27 39.16 47.74
CA ILE A 26 -12.47 38.13 48.75
C ILE A 26 -12.89 38.81 50.06
N PRO A 27 -14.05 38.46 50.67
CA PRO A 27 -14.42 39.00 51.97
C PRO A 27 -13.39 38.56 53.06
N SER A 28 -12.78 39.52 53.71
CA SER A 28 -11.92 39.30 54.86
C SER A 28 -12.72 38.89 56.07
N GLY A 29 -12.67 37.65 56.44
CA GLY A 29 -13.29 37.20 57.66
C GLY A 29 -13.50 35.70 57.78
N LEU A 30 -12.42 34.94 57.92
CA LEU A 30 -12.47 33.56 58.45
C LEU A 30 -11.05 33.12 58.87
N CYS A 31 -10.57 33.70 59.95
CA CYS A 31 -9.49 33.10 60.75
C CYS A 31 -9.91 33.21 62.20
N SER A 32 -10.56 32.19 62.74
CA SER A 32 -10.52 31.92 64.18
C SER A 32 -10.64 30.40 64.38
N SER A 33 -9.63 29.89 65.05
CA SER A 33 -9.42 28.54 65.51
C SER A 33 -10.56 28.07 66.42
N SER A 34 -11.14 26.89 66.20
CA SER A 34 -11.43 25.94 67.29
C SER A 34 -12.05 24.63 66.76
N SER A 35 -11.49 23.51 67.28
CA SER A 35 -12.12 22.19 67.56
C SER A 35 -12.79 21.39 66.44
N ALA A 36 -12.26 20.16 66.31
CA ALA A 36 -12.81 19.05 65.55
C ALA A 36 -14.30 18.82 65.72
N SER A 37 -15.04 18.80 64.63
CA SER A 37 -16.22 17.95 64.46
C SER A 37 -16.71 18.02 63.00
N GLU A 38 -16.89 16.86 62.41
CA GLU A 38 -17.73 16.53 61.28
C GLU A 38 -17.60 17.36 60.00
N ASN A 39 -17.01 16.73 59.00
CA ASN A 39 -16.83 17.27 57.66
C ASN A 39 -18.20 17.40 56.97
N PRO A 40 -18.77 18.61 56.76
CA PRO A 40 -20.08 18.78 56.16
C PRO A 40 -20.07 18.84 54.64
N PHE A 41 -18.92 18.58 54.00
CA PHE A 41 -18.87 18.49 52.56
C PHE A 41 -19.13 17.04 52.13
N PRO A 42 -20.14 16.78 51.31
CA PRO A 42 -20.27 15.46 50.67
C PRO A 42 -18.98 15.18 49.90
N GLU A 43 -18.48 13.92 50.00
CA GLU A 43 -17.34 13.51 49.21
C GLU A 43 -17.54 13.94 47.76
N PRO A 44 -16.47 14.40 47.05
CA PRO A 44 -16.61 14.76 45.67
C PRO A 44 -17.13 13.55 44.91
N ILE A 45 -18.33 13.71 44.32
CA ILE A 45 -18.92 12.70 43.45
C ILE A 45 -17.87 12.42 42.38
N GLN A 46 -17.19 11.28 42.48
CA GLN A 46 -16.38 10.78 41.42
C GLN A 46 -17.33 10.44 40.27
N TYR A 47 -17.46 11.36 39.32
CA TYR A 47 -18.06 11.04 38.04
C TYR A 47 -17.17 9.99 37.37
N VAL A 48 -17.45 8.72 37.61
CA VAL A 48 -16.96 7.64 36.78
C VAL A 48 -17.66 7.84 35.43
N CYS A 49 -17.02 8.60 34.55
CA CYS A 49 -17.43 8.61 33.17
C CYS A 49 -17.48 7.15 32.73
N ALA A 50 -18.66 6.66 32.37
CA ALA A 50 -18.78 5.36 31.75
C ALA A 50 -17.75 5.34 30.57
N PRO A 51 -16.97 4.28 30.42
CA PRO A 51 -16.00 4.22 29.34
C PRO A 51 -16.73 4.49 28.01
N ALA A 52 -16.25 5.46 27.27
CA ALA A 52 -16.84 5.81 25.97
C ALA A 52 -16.93 4.53 25.13
N ARG A 53 -18.09 4.30 24.50
CA ARG A 53 -18.29 3.12 23.63
C ARG A 53 -17.21 3.12 22.55
N LYS A 54 -16.50 2.01 22.39
CA LYS A 54 -15.51 1.85 21.31
C LYS A 54 -16.19 1.89 19.95
N LEU A 55 -15.52 2.52 19.00
CA LEU A 55 -15.97 2.56 17.62
C LEU A 55 -15.74 1.19 16.96
N LYS A 56 -16.78 0.61 16.40
CA LYS A 56 -16.71 -0.65 15.64
C LYS A 56 -16.27 -0.37 14.22
N PHE A 57 -15.02 -0.68 13.93
CA PHE A 57 -14.42 -0.52 12.60
C PHE A 57 -14.34 -1.86 11.90
N MET A 58 -14.91 -1.96 10.70
CA MET A 58 -14.85 -3.13 9.85
C MET A 58 -13.98 -2.86 8.62
N LEU A 59 -12.91 -3.63 8.45
CA LEU A 59 -12.10 -3.65 7.24
C LEU A 59 -12.54 -4.81 6.34
N VAL A 60 -13.00 -4.50 5.13
CA VAL A 60 -13.30 -5.47 4.05
C VAL A 60 -12.14 -5.43 3.07
N GLY A 61 -11.31 -6.44 3.07
CA GLY A 61 -10.07 -6.45 2.30
C GLY A 61 -9.47 -7.85 2.17
N THR A 62 -8.38 -7.98 1.42
CA THR A 62 -7.68 -9.25 1.26
C THR A 62 -7.16 -9.76 2.60
N HIS A 63 -7.36 -11.05 2.87
CA HIS A 63 -6.89 -11.70 4.10
C HIS A 63 -5.38 -11.53 4.30
N ALA A 64 -4.93 -11.23 5.53
CA ALA A 64 -3.51 -10.96 5.82
C ALA A 64 -2.57 -12.11 5.45
N HIS A 65 -3.06 -13.36 5.49
CA HIS A 65 -2.29 -14.55 5.12
C HIS A 65 -2.16 -14.79 3.60
N GLN A 66 -2.70 -13.92 2.76
CA GLN A 66 -2.44 -13.99 1.33
C GLN A 66 -1.07 -13.37 0.99
N THR A 67 -0.45 -13.76 -0.13
CA THR A 67 0.90 -13.31 -0.54
C THR A 67 0.90 -12.14 -1.52
N THR A 68 -0.11 -11.27 -1.47
CA THR A 68 -0.23 -10.10 -2.36
C THR A 68 0.10 -8.79 -1.67
N GLY A 69 0.30 -7.74 -2.46
CA GLY A 69 0.44 -6.38 -1.94
C GLY A 69 -0.78 -5.93 -1.14
N TYR A 70 -1.99 -6.32 -1.55
CA TYR A 70 -3.22 -6.02 -0.81
C TYR A 70 -3.18 -6.59 0.62
N SER A 71 -2.73 -7.83 0.77
CA SER A 71 -2.66 -8.48 2.08
C SER A 71 -1.63 -7.82 3.01
N LYS A 72 -0.50 -7.34 2.46
CA LYS A 72 0.49 -6.55 3.23
C LYS A 72 -0.13 -5.28 3.79
N VAL A 73 -0.82 -4.53 2.94
CA VAL A 73 -1.48 -3.28 3.35
C VAL A 73 -2.56 -3.53 4.40
N THR A 74 -3.42 -4.53 4.19
CA THR A 74 -4.42 -4.95 5.16
C THR A 74 -3.80 -5.31 6.52
N TYR A 75 -2.73 -6.11 6.49
CA TYR A 75 -2.01 -6.51 7.69
C TYR A 75 -1.50 -5.30 8.50
N HIS A 76 -0.82 -4.37 7.85
CA HIS A 76 -0.26 -3.20 8.54
C HIS A 76 -1.34 -2.24 9.05
N ILE A 77 -2.44 -2.06 8.32
CA ILE A 77 -3.59 -1.29 8.81
C ILE A 77 -4.14 -1.89 10.10
N ILE A 78 -4.33 -3.22 10.14
CA ILE A 78 -4.84 -3.92 11.31
C ILE A 78 -3.84 -3.85 12.48
N GLN A 79 -2.54 -4.02 12.22
CA GLN A 79 -1.49 -3.92 13.24
C GLN A 79 -1.47 -2.54 13.91
N GLU A 80 -1.55 -1.47 13.13
CA GLU A 80 -1.56 -0.12 13.68
C GLU A 80 -2.86 0.20 14.45
N LEU A 81 -4.02 -0.17 13.90
CA LEU A 81 -5.31 0.01 14.59
C LEU A 81 -5.39 -0.77 15.91
N ALA A 82 -4.79 -1.95 15.96
CA ALA A 82 -4.76 -2.77 17.17
C ALA A 82 -3.97 -2.13 18.33
N LYS A 83 -3.15 -1.12 18.08
CA LYS A 83 -2.49 -0.33 19.13
C LYS A 83 -3.46 0.64 19.84
N HIS A 84 -4.63 0.89 19.26
CA HIS A 84 -5.67 1.80 19.75
C HIS A 84 -6.95 1.05 20.20
N ARG A 85 -6.76 -0.07 20.92
CA ARG A 85 -7.88 -0.95 21.38
C ARG A 85 -8.80 -0.31 22.42
N ASP A 86 -8.38 0.75 23.04
CA ASP A 86 -9.18 1.57 23.94
C ASP A 86 -10.24 2.36 23.16
N GLU A 87 -9.98 2.73 21.92
CA GLU A 87 -10.85 3.51 21.05
C GLU A 87 -11.62 2.65 20.03
N PHE A 88 -10.97 1.61 19.47
CA PHE A 88 -11.49 0.82 18.36
C PHE A 88 -11.71 -0.66 18.71
N GLU A 89 -12.84 -1.19 18.24
CA GLU A 89 -13.11 -2.62 18.12
C GLU A 89 -12.99 -2.98 16.63
N VAL A 90 -11.95 -3.74 16.25
CA VAL A 90 -11.57 -3.99 14.85
C VAL A 90 -12.08 -5.34 14.39
N PHE A 91 -12.80 -5.35 13.26
CA PHE A 91 -13.33 -6.51 12.58
C PHE A 91 -12.74 -6.59 11.18
N HIS A 92 -12.41 -7.79 10.74
CA HIS A 92 -11.88 -7.99 9.39
C HIS A 92 -12.70 -9.04 8.61
N PHE A 93 -13.26 -8.61 7.49
CA PHE A 93 -13.78 -9.50 6.46
C PHE A 93 -12.66 -9.78 5.48
N GLY A 94 -11.93 -10.89 5.72
CA GLY A 94 -10.66 -11.22 5.05
C GLY A 94 -10.86 -12.19 3.89
N PHE A 95 -11.02 -11.72 2.68
CA PHE A 95 -11.29 -12.56 1.51
C PHE A 95 -10.04 -13.09 0.80
N GLN A 96 -10.23 -14.14 -0.04
CA GLN A 96 -9.24 -14.75 -0.92
C GLN A 96 -8.05 -15.42 -0.22
N LYS A 97 -8.23 -16.05 0.93
CA LYS A 97 -7.22 -16.87 1.60
C LYS A 97 -7.13 -18.26 0.97
N PHE A 98 -6.47 -18.40 -0.17
CA PHE A 98 -6.38 -19.68 -0.88
C PHE A 98 -5.25 -20.59 -0.42
N MET A 99 -4.16 -20.02 0.13
CA MET A 99 -2.96 -20.75 0.49
C MET A 99 -2.85 -20.92 2.01
N ALA A 100 -2.43 -22.10 2.43
CA ALA A 100 -1.96 -22.29 3.79
C ALA A 100 -0.61 -21.58 3.96
N GLN A 101 -0.49 -20.78 5.01
CA GLN A 101 0.75 -20.09 5.36
C GLN A 101 1.35 -20.71 6.65
N PRO A 102 2.65 -20.55 6.89
CA PRO A 102 3.25 -20.86 8.18
C PRO A 102 2.48 -20.20 9.33
N THR A 103 2.49 -20.82 10.51
CA THR A 103 1.73 -20.35 11.67
C THR A 103 2.16 -18.99 12.21
N ASP A 104 3.36 -18.55 11.86
CA ASP A 104 3.97 -17.27 12.23
C ASP A 104 3.86 -16.18 11.14
N TYR A 105 3.30 -16.52 9.97
CA TYR A 105 3.19 -15.58 8.85
C TYR A 105 2.07 -14.56 9.09
N ARG A 106 2.43 -13.29 9.24
CA ARG A 106 1.51 -12.13 9.37
C ARG A 106 0.34 -12.38 10.32
N ASN A 107 0.65 -12.83 11.54
CA ASN A 107 -0.37 -13.10 12.55
C ASN A 107 -1.20 -11.88 12.90
N TYR A 108 -2.50 -12.08 13.02
CA TYR A 108 -3.39 -11.05 13.52
C TYR A 108 -3.10 -10.75 14.99
N PRO A 109 -3.16 -9.47 15.39
CA PRO A 109 -3.12 -9.10 16.80
C PRO A 109 -4.25 -9.79 17.57
N PRO A 110 -4.05 -10.19 18.86
CA PRO A 110 -5.12 -10.76 19.67
C PRO A 110 -6.35 -9.85 19.69
N GLY A 111 -7.56 -10.41 19.68
CA GLY A 111 -8.84 -9.68 19.81
C GLY A 111 -9.38 -9.10 18.49
N ILE A 112 -8.77 -9.42 17.35
CA ILE A 112 -9.35 -9.11 16.02
C ILE A 112 -10.32 -10.24 15.65
N ASP A 113 -11.60 -9.92 15.39
CA ASP A 113 -12.57 -10.89 14.81
C ASP A 113 -12.35 -10.91 13.28
N VAL A 114 -11.98 -12.09 12.78
CA VAL A 114 -11.69 -12.30 11.34
C VAL A 114 -12.70 -13.26 10.75
N HIS A 115 -13.43 -12.81 9.73
CA HIS A 115 -14.26 -13.67 8.89
C HIS A 115 -13.47 -14.11 7.67
N ASP A 116 -13.38 -15.42 7.42
CA ASP A 116 -12.69 -16.02 6.28
C ASP A 116 -13.70 -16.66 5.32
N PRO A 117 -14.07 -15.99 4.21
CA PRO A 117 -15.05 -16.51 3.26
C PRO A 117 -14.62 -17.81 2.59
N VAL A 118 -13.31 -18.03 2.40
CA VAL A 118 -12.80 -19.24 1.74
C VAL A 118 -13.09 -20.48 2.57
N GLU A 119 -12.95 -20.41 3.89
CA GLU A 119 -13.28 -21.53 4.78
C GLU A 119 -14.78 -21.85 4.75
N VAL A 120 -15.64 -20.83 4.65
CA VAL A 120 -17.09 -21.01 4.51
C VAL A 120 -17.45 -21.64 3.15
N GLU A 121 -16.82 -21.18 2.05
CA GLU A 121 -16.99 -21.78 0.73
C GLU A 121 -16.54 -23.25 0.68
N LYS A 122 -15.41 -23.58 1.30
CA LYS A 122 -14.90 -24.96 1.40
C LYS A 122 -15.83 -25.90 2.17
N SER A 123 -16.49 -25.39 3.21
CA SER A 123 -17.44 -26.17 4.00
C SER A 123 -18.77 -26.43 3.25
N GLY A 124 -19.00 -25.77 2.12
CA GLY A 124 -20.25 -25.84 1.37
C GLY A 124 -21.39 -25.02 1.96
N ALA A 125 -21.13 -24.20 2.98
CA ALA A 125 -22.13 -23.35 3.64
C ALA A 125 -22.45 -22.08 2.85
N ALA A 126 -21.66 -21.74 1.83
CA ALA A 126 -21.89 -20.59 0.93
C ALA A 126 -21.54 -20.93 -0.52
N PRO A 127 -22.07 -20.17 -1.50
CA PRO A 127 -21.69 -20.30 -2.91
C PRO A 127 -20.19 -20.05 -3.12
N LYS A 128 -19.60 -20.68 -4.13
CA LYS A 128 -18.21 -20.39 -4.54
C LYS A 128 -18.15 -19.07 -5.30
N GLU A 129 -17.53 -18.07 -4.71
CA GLU A 129 -17.34 -16.72 -5.27
C GLU A 129 -15.86 -16.38 -5.41
N MET A 130 -15.05 -17.36 -5.77
CA MET A 130 -13.59 -17.25 -5.87
C MET A 130 -12.95 -16.70 -4.58
N GLY A 131 -13.51 -17.07 -3.43
CA GLY A 131 -13.05 -16.65 -2.11
C GLY A 131 -13.32 -15.18 -1.75
N PHE A 132 -14.05 -14.43 -2.59
CA PHE A 132 -14.44 -13.06 -2.25
C PHE A 132 -15.55 -13.01 -1.20
N GLY A 133 -16.48 -13.96 -1.21
CA GLY A 133 -17.58 -14.05 -0.23
C GLY A 133 -18.57 -12.89 -0.33
N PHE A 134 -18.86 -12.40 -1.54
CA PHE A 134 -19.80 -11.28 -1.75
C PHE A 134 -21.12 -11.51 -1.05
N SER A 135 -21.67 -12.74 -1.16
CA SER A 135 -22.94 -13.16 -0.52
C SER A 135 -22.85 -13.31 1.01
N GLN A 136 -21.65 -13.41 1.57
CA GLN A 136 -21.44 -13.58 3.01
C GLN A 136 -21.33 -12.25 3.78
N LEU A 137 -20.90 -11.18 3.09
CA LEU A 137 -20.67 -9.88 3.73
C LEU A 137 -21.93 -9.31 4.40
N PRO A 138 -23.15 -9.35 3.81
CA PRO A 138 -24.35 -8.84 4.48
C PRO A 138 -24.64 -9.51 5.82
N ALA A 139 -24.47 -10.82 5.92
CA ALA A 139 -24.66 -11.55 7.19
C ALA A 139 -23.61 -11.14 8.23
N TYR A 140 -22.36 -10.92 7.82
CA TYR A 140 -21.32 -10.43 8.72
C TYR A 140 -21.56 -8.99 9.16
N VAL A 141 -22.08 -8.12 8.31
CA VAL A 141 -22.51 -6.76 8.70
C VAL A 141 -23.62 -6.81 9.76
N ARG A 142 -24.64 -7.68 9.60
CA ARG A 142 -25.69 -7.88 10.62
C ARG A 142 -25.13 -8.35 11.96
N LYS A 143 -24.14 -9.26 11.94
CA LYS A 143 -23.47 -9.75 13.16
C LYS A 143 -22.70 -8.63 13.86
N VAL A 144 -21.87 -7.89 13.13
CA VAL A 144 -20.95 -6.88 13.69
C VAL A 144 -21.64 -5.57 14.00
N LYS A 145 -22.53 -5.11 13.12
CA LYS A 145 -23.14 -3.77 13.15
C LYS A 145 -22.07 -2.68 13.28
N PRO A 146 -21.20 -2.52 12.24
CA PRO A 146 -20.10 -1.57 12.29
C PRO A 146 -20.61 -0.13 12.34
N ASP A 147 -19.85 0.75 12.97
CA ASP A 147 -20.06 2.19 12.89
C ASP A 147 -19.43 2.75 11.61
N VAL A 148 -18.24 2.22 11.26
CA VAL A 148 -17.52 2.57 10.04
C VAL A 148 -17.06 1.30 9.34
N MET A 149 -17.29 1.22 8.04
CA MET A 149 -16.80 0.16 7.16
C MET A 149 -15.87 0.75 6.12
N LEU A 150 -14.67 0.16 5.97
CA LEU A 150 -13.73 0.49 4.92
C LEU A 150 -13.61 -0.69 3.96
N ILE A 151 -13.90 -0.47 2.67
CA ILE A 151 -13.70 -1.48 1.61
C ILE A 151 -12.45 -1.12 0.81
N TYR A 152 -11.50 -2.05 0.74
CA TYR A 152 -10.21 -1.89 0.08
C TYR A 152 -10.05 -2.85 -1.08
N ASN A 153 -10.16 -2.36 -2.33
CA ASN A 153 -9.90 -3.10 -3.57
C ASN A 153 -9.96 -2.18 -4.80
N ASP A 154 -9.94 -2.78 -6.01
CA ASP A 154 -10.28 -2.11 -7.26
C ASP A 154 -11.79 -1.84 -7.38
N ALA A 155 -12.14 -0.93 -8.29
CA ALA A 155 -13.51 -0.47 -8.44
C ALA A 155 -14.51 -1.58 -8.82
N GLY A 156 -14.08 -2.58 -9.58
CA GLY A 156 -14.96 -3.69 -10.02
C GLY A 156 -15.34 -4.59 -8.86
N VAL A 157 -14.40 -4.94 -8.00
CA VAL A 157 -14.63 -5.74 -6.78
C VAL A 157 -15.47 -4.96 -5.78
N ILE A 158 -15.15 -3.68 -5.56
CA ILE A 158 -15.93 -2.82 -4.66
C ILE A 158 -17.40 -2.77 -5.09
N CYS A 159 -17.69 -2.56 -6.39
CA CYS A 159 -19.08 -2.53 -6.89
C CYS A 159 -19.83 -3.83 -6.60
N GLN A 160 -19.20 -4.99 -6.75
CA GLN A 160 -19.85 -6.27 -6.44
C GLN A 160 -20.24 -6.40 -4.96
N PHE A 161 -19.36 -5.95 -4.04
CA PHE A 161 -19.72 -5.88 -2.62
C PHE A 161 -20.87 -4.91 -2.35
N LEU A 162 -20.84 -3.72 -2.97
CA LEU A 162 -21.90 -2.72 -2.81
C LEU A 162 -23.25 -3.20 -3.37
N ASP A 163 -23.24 -3.92 -4.48
CA ASP A 163 -24.47 -4.48 -5.06
C ASP A 163 -25.10 -5.52 -4.13
N LYS A 164 -24.27 -6.39 -3.53
CA LYS A 164 -24.76 -7.35 -2.52
C LYS A 164 -25.29 -6.68 -1.26
N LEU A 165 -24.56 -5.71 -0.72
CA LEU A 165 -25.00 -4.94 0.45
C LEU A 165 -26.31 -4.20 0.16
N SER A 166 -26.48 -3.61 -1.03
CA SER A 166 -27.67 -2.87 -1.41
C SER A 166 -28.89 -3.79 -1.65
N SER A 167 -28.68 -5.01 -2.19
CA SER A 167 -29.76 -5.96 -2.48
C SER A 167 -30.23 -6.72 -1.24
N GLU A 168 -29.37 -6.93 -0.23
CA GLU A 168 -29.66 -7.82 0.89
C GLU A 168 -29.87 -7.10 2.22
N LEU A 169 -29.38 -5.85 2.38
CA LEU A 169 -29.54 -5.05 3.59
C LEU A 169 -30.58 -3.95 3.39
N SER A 170 -31.49 -3.81 4.35
CA SER A 170 -32.39 -2.66 4.44
C SER A 170 -31.60 -1.35 4.72
N ALA A 171 -32.23 -0.20 4.50
CA ALA A 171 -31.63 1.10 4.81
C ALA A 171 -31.22 1.22 6.29
N SER A 172 -32.03 0.65 7.19
CA SER A 172 -31.73 0.66 8.63
C SER A 172 -30.56 -0.25 9.03
N GLU A 173 -30.29 -1.30 8.27
CA GLU A 173 -29.13 -2.19 8.48
C GLU A 173 -27.84 -1.61 7.91
N ARG A 174 -27.93 -0.66 6.97
CA ARG A 174 -26.81 0.08 6.40
C ARG A 174 -26.47 1.37 7.16
N ASN A 175 -26.74 1.39 8.46
CA ASN A 175 -26.45 2.53 9.32
C ASN A 175 -24.96 2.56 9.74
N TYR A 176 -24.07 2.62 8.78
CA TYR A 176 -22.62 2.78 8.95
C TYR A 176 -22.09 3.82 7.95
N LYS A 177 -20.99 4.46 8.31
CA LYS A 177 -20.27 5.31 7.37
C LYS A 177 -19.36 4.44 6.49
N LEU A 178 -19.54 4.53 5.17
CA LEU A 178 -18.75 3.76 4.20
C LEU A 178 -17.56 4.56 3.70
N ILE A 179 -16.38 4.07 3.95
CA ILE A 179 -15.11 4.62 3.41
C ILE A 179 -14.61 3.69 2.33
N ILE A 180 -14.19 4.24 1.20
CA ILE A 180 -13.64 3.48 0.08
C ILE A 180 -12.14 3.75 -0.01
N TYR A 181 -11.32 2.69 0.11
CA TYR A 181 -9.90 2.74 -0.17
C TYR A 181 -9.66 2.15 -1.56
N LEU A 182 -9.59 3.04 -2.56
CA LEU A 182 -9.67 2.65 -3.96
C LEU A 182 -8.28 2.41 -4.56
N ASP A 183 -8.04 1.19 -5.04
CA ASP A 183 -6.90 0.90 -5.93
C ASP A 183 -7.22 1.39 -7.35
N GLN A 184 -6.68 2.54 -7.69
CA GLN A 184 -6.77 3.10 -9.02
C GLN A 184 -5.43 2.96 -9.73
N VAL A 185 -5.40 2.21 -10.83
CA VAL A 185 -4.18 1.92 -11.59
C VAL A 185 -4.10 2.68 -12.91
N TYR A 186 -5.24 3.21 -13.40
CA TYR A 186 -5.35 3.94 -14.66
C TYR A 186 -6.15 5.23 -14.49
N GLU A 187 -5.83 6.24 -15.29
CA GLU A 187 -6.72 7.39 -15.48
C GLU A 187 -7.95 7.00 -16.30
N ILE A 188 -9.02 7.78 -16.18
CA ILE A 188 -10.26 7.63 -16.96
C ILE A 188 -10.82 6.20 -16.86
N GLN A 189 -10.99 5.72 -15.63
CA GLN A 189 -11.77 4.52 -15.38
C GLN A 189 -13.22 4.72 -15.83
N ARG A 190 -13.93 3.62 -16.06
CA ARG A 190 -15.34 3.70 -16.48
C ARG A 190 -16.19 4.49 -15.50
N PRO A 191 -16.87 5.55 -15.94
CA PRO A 191 -17.64 6.43 -15.06
C PRO A 191 -18.71 5.69 -14.24
N GLN A 192 -19.29 4.62 -14.79
CA GLN A 192 -20.33 3.86 -14.09
C GLN A 192 -19.84 3.18 -12.82
N PHE A 193 -18.59 2.71 -12.75
CA PHE A 193 -18.04 2.15 -11.52
C PHE A 193 -17.87 3.23 -10.45
N LEU A 194 -17.31 4.37 -10.82
CA LEU A 194 -17.14 5.49 -9.89
C LEU A 194 -18.51 6.04 -9.44
N ALA A 195 -19.46 6.19 -10.35
CA ALA A 195 -20.81 6.64 -10.03
C ALA A 195 -21.52 5.66 -9.07
N ARG A 196 -21.37 4.33 -9.30
CA ARG A 196 -21.93 3.31 -8.41
C ARG A 196 -21.33 3.38 -7.01
N ILE A 197 -20.01 3.53 -6.92
CA ILE A 197 -19.32 3.65 -5.63
C ILE A 197 -19.72 4.95 -4.93
N ASP A 198 -19.81 6.07 -5.65
CA ASP A 198 -20.09 7.39 -5.09
C ASP A 198 -21.51 7.50 -4.51
N GLN A 199 -22.46 6.67 -4.95
CA GLN A 199 -23.80 6.60 -4.36
C GLN A 199 -23.77 6.25 -2.88
N ASP A 200 -22.96 5.27 -2.48
CA ASP A 200 -22.94 4.74 -1.12
C ASP A 200 -21.77 5.26 -0.28
N ALA A 201 -20.65 5.67 -0.92
CA ALA A 201 -19.47 6.14 -0.21
C ALA A 201 -19.75 7.40 0.62
N HIS A 202 -19.24 7.44 1.86
CA HIS A 202 -19.16 8.65 2.68
C HIS A 202 -17.91 9.46 2.31
N SER A 203 -16.76 8.80 2.20
CA SER A 203 -15.47 9.39 1.83
C SER A 203 -14.56 8.38 1.17
N TYR A 204 -13.42 8.85 0.66
CA TYR A 204 -12.44 8.03 -0.04
C TYR A 204 -11.05 8.16 0.57
N PHE A 205 -10.27 7.08 0.44
CA PHE A 205 -8.82 7.12 0.48
C PHE A 205 -8.25 6.78 -0.90
N ALA A 206 -7.33 7.61 -1.37
CA ALA A 206 -6.48 7.35 -2.54
C ALA A 206 -5.08 6.93 -2.06
N PHE A 207 -4.36 6.12 -2.85
CA PHE A 207 -3.02 5.67 -2.49
C PHE A 207 -1.98 6.79 -2.49
N THR A 208 -2.19 7.84 -3.31
CA THR A 208 -1.23 8.92 -3.51
C THR A 208 -1.93 10.25 -3.75
N MET A 209 -1.18 11.35 -3.66
CA MET A 209 -1.70 12.67 -4.03
C MET A 209 -2.07 12.74 -5.51
N TYR A 210 -1.33 12.05 -6.38
CA TYR A 210 -1.65 11.95 -7.80
C TYR A 210 -3.05 11.33 -8.00
N TRP A 211 -3.33 10.19 -7.40
CA TRP A 211 -4.62 9.52 -7.53
C TRP A 211 -5.77 10.30 -6.89
N LYS A 212 -5.52 11.01 -5.79
CA LYS A 212 -6.50 11.96 -5.25
C LYS A 212 -6.90 13.02 -6.29
N GLN A 213 -5.93 13.63 -6.97
CA GLN A 213 -6.19 14.63 -8.01
C GLN A 213 -6.93 14.02 -9.22
N VAL A 214 -6.59 12.80 -9.62
CA VAL A 214 -7.28 12.08 -10.70
C VAL A 214 -8.74 11.83 -10.34
N LEU A 215 -9.04 11.34 -9.14
CA LEU A 215 -10.43 11.14 -8.68
C LEU A 215 -11.23 12.46 -8.67
N GLN A 216 -10.62 13.55 -8.22
CA GLN A 216 -11.25 14.88 -8.27
C GLN A 216 -11.56 15.31 -9.71
N LYS A 217 -10.61 15.12 -10.65
CA LYS A 217 -10.80 15.40 -12.07
C LYS A 217 -11.88 14.51 -12.71
N GLN A 218 -12.06 13.29 -12.22
CA GLN A 218 -13.10 12.36 -12.64
C GLN A 218 -14.49 12.68 -12.04
N GLY A 219 -14.61 13.74 -11.26
CA GLY A 219 -15.89 14.27 -10.78
C GLY A 219 -16.28 13.85 -9.37
N ILE A 220 -15.45 13.11 -8.64
CA ILE A 220 -15.71 12.79 -7.23
C ILE A 220 -15.63 14.08 -6.39
N LYS A 221 -16.75 14.42 -5.73
CA LYS A 221 -16.87 15.62 -4.89
C LYS A 221 -16.84 15.33 -3.40
N LYS A 222 -17.03 14.09 -3.00
CA LYS A 222 -16.93 13.66 -1.61
C LYS A 222 -15.51 13.83 -1.08
N PRO A 223 -15.30 13.88 0.25
CA PRO A 223 -13.96 13.99 0.82
C PRO A 223 -13.03 12.88 0.32
N ILE A 224 -11.86 13.26 -0.18
CA ILE A 224 -10.80 12.32 -0.60
C ILE A 224 -9.57 12.58 0.24
N HIS A 225 -9.22 11.62 1.05
CA HIS A 225 -7.99 11.59 1.86
C HIS A 225 -6.90 10.81 1.13
N VAL A 226 -5.66 10.89 1.62
CA VAL A 226 -4.55 10.08 1.13
C VAL A 226 -4.11 9.13 2.24
N LEU A 227 -4.04 7.86 1.91
CA LEU A 227 -3.46 6.81 2.74
C LEU A 227 -2.40 6.10 1.89
N ARG A 228 -1.14 6.49 2.06
CA ARG A 228 -0.02 5.87 1.38
C ARG A 228 0.29 4.52 2.01
N HIS A 229 1.00 3.69 1.27
CA HIS A 229 1.57 2.49 1.86
C HIS A 229 2.84 2.86 2.62
N GLY A 230 2.98 2.31 3.81
CA GLY A 230 4.17 2.48 4.63
C GLY A 230 5.27 1.49 4.27
N PHE A 231 6.47 1.75 4.77
CA PHE A 231 7.62 0.85 4.69
C PHE A 231 7.85 0.19 6.05
N ASP A 232 8.17 -1.11 6.03
CA ASP A 232 8.56 -1.85 7.23
C ASP A 232 10.08 -2.13 7.22
N PRO A 233 10.89 -1.33 7.92
CA PRO A 233 12.33 -1.50 7.96
C PRO A 233 12.79 -2.70 8.78
N THR A 234 11.89 -3.36 9.50
CA THR A 234 12.22 -4.60 10.23
C THR A 234 12.16 -5.81 9.31
N GLN A 235 11.28 -5.78 8.34
CA GLN A 235 11.07 -6.82 7.34
C GLN A 235 11.97 -6.64 6.12
N PHE A 236 12.02 -5.42 5.57
CA PHE A 236 12.86 -5.07 4.43
C PHE A 236 14.07 -4.26 4.88
N LYS A 237 15.22 -4.90 4.93
CA LYS A 237 16.45 -4.32 5.48
C LYS A 237 17.67 -4.69 4.62
N PRO A 238 18.68 -3.83 4.59
CA PRO A 238 19.96 -4.17 4.00
C PRO A 238 20.54 -5.43 4.64
N MET A 239 21.13 -6.30 3.82
CA MET A 239 21.81 -7.52 4.23
C MET A 239 23.18 -7.57 3.54
N ASP A 240 24.05 -8.50 3.98
CA ASP A 240 25.27 -8.78 3.26
C ASP A 240 24.98 -9.35 1.88
N ARG A 241 25.21 -8.52 0.86
CA ARG A 241 24.96 -8.85 -0.55
C ARG A 241 25.84 -10.00 -1.04
N GLY A 242 27.11 -10.04 -0.61
CA GLY A 242 28.03 -11.12 -0.98
C GLY A 242 27.55 -12.46 -0.43
N ALA A 243 27.12 -12.49 0.83
CA ALA A 243 26.54 -13.67 1.44
C ALA A 243 25.24 -14.13 0.73
N ALA A 244 24.34 -13.18 0.41
CA ALA A 244 23.11 -13.47 -0.34
C ALA A 244 23.41 -14.04 -1.72
N ARG A 245 24.33 -13.45 -2.48
CA ARG A 245 24.74 -13.93 -3.81
C ARG A 245 25.38 -15.33 -3.72
N LYS A 246 26.27 -15.54 -2.77
CA LYS A 246 26.91 -16.84 -2.54
C LYS A 246 25.88 -17.94 -2.23
N LYS A 247 24.88 -17.63 -1.38
CA LYS A 247 23.76 -18.55 -1.06
C LYS A 247 23.02 -19.01 -2.30
N HIS A 248 22.80 -18.10 -3.26
CA HIS A 248 22.07 -18.36 -4.50
C HIS A 248 22.97 -18.74 -5.70
N GLY A 249 24.27 -18.94 -5.50
CA GLY A 249 25.20 -19.30 -6.57
C GLY A 249 25.43 -18.22 -7.62
N ILE A 250 25.25 -16.95 -7.26
CA ILE A 250 25.36 -15.81 -8.17
C ILE A 250 26.78 -15.24 -8.13
N PRO A 251 27.45 -15.07 -9.29
CA PRO A 251 28.78 -14.44 -9.36
C PRO A 251 28.76 -13.00 -8.83
N GLU A 252 29.80 -12.60 -8.11
CA GLU A 252 29.89 -11.24 -7.53
C GLU A 252 29.91 -10.14 -8.58
N ASN A 253 30.55 -10.39 -9.73
CA ASN A 253 30.69 -9.44 -10.83
C ASN A 253 29.47 -9.37 -11.76
N LEU A 254 28.44 -10.20 -11.55
CA LEU A 254 27.23 -10.19 -12.36
C LEU A 254 26.36 -8.99 -12.01
N PHE A 255 26.02 -8.14 -12.99
CA PHE A 255 25.12 -7.02 -12.82
C PHE A 255 23.67 -7.48 -13.06
N ILE A 256 22.81 -7.37 -12.04
CA ILE A 256 21.46 -7.93 -12.05
C ILE A 256 20.41 -6.83 -12.04
N PHE A 257 19.59 -6.79 -13.10
CA PHE A 257 18.30 -6.13 -13.09
C PHE A 257 17.24 -7.07 -12.53
N LEU A 258 16.39 -6.58 -11.62
CA LEU A 258 15.29 -7.35 -11.03
C LEU A 258 13.94 -6.80 -11.46
N ASN A 259 13.09 -7.65 -12.02
CA ASN A 259 11.67 -7.39 -12.19
C ASN A 259 10.85 -8.37 -11.34
N LEU A 260 10.33 -7.91 -10.21
CA LEU A 260 9.53 -8.70 -9.28
C LEU A 260 8.06 -8.28 -9.41
N ASN A 261 7.43 -8.73 -10.48
CA ASN A 261 6.03 -8.47 -10.79
C ASN A 261 5.34 -9.75 -11.27
N ARG A 262 4.04 -9.90 -11.01
CA ARG A 262 3.26 -10.98 -11.64
C ARG A 262 3.26 -10.81 -13.15
N ASN A 263 3.36 -11.91 -13.90
CA ASN A 263 3.28 -11.87 -15.35
C ASN A 263 1.81 -11.66 -15.80
N THR A 264 1.39 -10.41 -15.80
CA THR A 264 0.07 -9.96 -16.24
C THR A 264 0.19 -8.88 -17.30
N PRO A 265 -0.81 -8.68 -18.19
CA PRO A 265 -0.73 -7.70 -19.27
C PRO A 265 -0.29 -6.30 -18.82
N ARG A 266 -0.79 -5.82 -17.68
CA ARG A 266 -0.47 -4.51 -17.11
C ARG A 266 1.00 -4.33 -16.74
N LYS A 267 1.71 -5.41 -16.43
CA LYS A 267 3.11 -5.34 -15.95
C LYS A 267 4.13 -5.32 -17.09
N ARG A 268 3.68 -5.52 -18.33
CA ARG A 268 4.44 -5.30 -19.56
C ARG A 268 5.84 -5.94 -19.54
N HIS A 269 5.88 -7.22 -19.16
CA HIS A 269 7.12 -8.01 -19.22
C HIS A 269 7.70 -8.05 -20.65
N ASP A 270 6.83 -7.99 -21.67
CA ASP A 270 7.22 -7.88 -23.07
C ASP A 270 8.15 -6.67 -23.32
N ILE A 271 7.83 -5.51 -22.76
CA ILE A 271 8.65 -4.30 -22.89
C ILE A 271 9.96 -4.43 -22.10
N VAL A 272 9.91 -5.01 -20.89
CA VAL A 272 11.12 -5.18 -20.05
C VAL A 272 12.16 -6.06 -20.74
N VAL A 273 11.75 -7.22 -21.26
CA VAL A 273 12.71 -8.15 -21.92
C VAL A 273 13.23 -7.62 -23.26
N GLN A 274 12.41 -6.87 -24.02
CA GLN A 274 12.86 -6.16 -25.20
C GLN A 274 13.90 -5.09 -24.84
N ALA A 275 13.64 -4.28 -23.81
CA ALA A 275 14.61 -3.30 -23.32
C ALA A 275 15.91 -3.95 -22.89
N PHE A 276 15.83 -5.08 -22.18
CA PHE A 276 17.03 -5.82 -21.78
C PHE A 276 17.80 -6.39 -22.99
N ALA A 277 17.11 -6.88 -24.01
CA ALA A 277 17.76 -7.33 -25.27
C ALA A 277 18.50 -6.17 -25.96
N HIS A 278 17.90 -4.97 -26.04
CA HIS A 278 18.56 -3.77 -26.55
C HIS A 278 19.81 -3.40 -25.72
N LEU A 279 19.73 -3.50 -24.41
CA LEU A 279 20.86 -3.24 -23.51
C LEU A 279 22.00 -4.24 -23.76
N VAL A 280 21.69 -5.54 -23.89
CA VAL A 280 22.65 -6.61 -24.19
C VAL A 280 23.30 -6.38 -25.55
N ALA A 281 22.53 -6.00 -26.57
CA ALA A 281 23.05 -5.73 -27.92
C ALA A 281 24.12 -4.63 -27.92
N ARG A 282 23.94 -3.59 -27.12
CA ARG A 282 24.93 -2.50 -26.98
C ARG A 282 26.11 -2.86 -26.06
N ASN A 283 25.90 -3.83 -25.16
CA ASN A 283 26.87 -4.23 -24.13
C ASN A 283 27.15 -5.75 -24.13
N PRO A 284 27.53 -6.35 -25.26
CA PRO A 284 27.58 -7.81 -25.40
C PRO A 284 28.57 -8.49 -24.45
N THR A 285 29.68 -7.82 -24.11
CA THR A 285 30.74 -8.37 -23.26
C THR A 285 30.51 -8.13 -21.75
N LYS A 286 29.59 -7.26 -21.38
CA LYS A 286 29.33 -6.99 -19.95
C LYS A 286 28.58 -8.17 -19.30
N PRO A 287 28.93 -8.54 -18.07
CA PRO A 287 28.24 -9.56 -17.29
C PRO A 287 26.90 -9.03 -16.77
N LEU A 288 25.89 -9.00 -17.62
CA LEU A 288 24.55 -8.54 -17.32
C LEU A 288 23.58 -9.71 -17.19
N ALA A 289 22.62 -9.60 -16.27
CA ALA A 289 21.47 -10.49 -16.18
C ALA A 289 20.18 -9.70 -15.89
N LEU A 290 19.08 -10.21 -16.43
CA LEU A 290 17.72 -9.82 -16.02
C LEU A 290 17.11 -10.99 -15.26
N LEU A 291 16.75 -10.76 -14.00
CA LEU A 291 16.02 -11.72 -13.16
C LEU A 291 14.52 -11.35 -13.16
N GLU A 292 13.74 -12.16 -13.86
CA GLU A 292 12.28 -12.11 -13.87
C GLU A 292 11.74 -13.05 -12.79
N VAL A 293 11.08 -12.50 -11.78
CA VAL A 293 10.50 -13.26 -10.67
C VAL A 293 9.00 -13.38 -10.89
N CYS A 294 8.61 -14.32 -11.77
CA CYS A 294 7.22 -14.54 -12.18
C CYS A 294 7.06 -15.89 -12.87
N ASP A 295 5.83 -16.28 -13.21
CA ASP A 295 5.64 -17.37 -14.17
C ASP A 295 6.15 -16.96 -15.56
N GLY A 296 6.70 -17.92 -16.29
CA GLY A 296 7.30 -17.68 -17.61
C GLY A 296 6.30 -17.50 -18.77
N GLY A 297 4.99 -17.37 -18.47
CA GLY A 297 3.91 -17.27 -19.45
C GLY A 297 3.00 -18.51 -19.51
N GLU A 298 3.28 -19.54 -18.73
CA GLU A 298 2.47 -20.77 -18.66
C GLU A 298 1.04 -20.52 -18.15
N GLY A 299 0.86 -19.48 -17.33
CA GLY A 299 -0.42 -19.05 -16.76
C GLY A 299 -1.22 -18.05 -17.61
N GLY A 300 -0.88 -17.86 -18.89
CA GLY A 300 -1.56 -16.93 -19.80
C GLY A 300 -0.97 -15.51 -19.80
N GLY A 301 0.22 -15.31 -19.22
CA GLY A 301 1.00 -14.08 -19.32
C GLY A 301 1.85 -14.00 -20.62
N TYR A 302 2.81 -13.08 -20.63
CA TYR A 302 3.73 -12.95 -21.74
C TYR A 302 4.71 -14.15 -21.84
N PRO A 303 5.00 -14.70 -23.04
CA PRO A 303 6.02 -15.70 -23.24
C PRO A 303 7.42 -15.05 -23.18
N ILE A 304 7.87 -14.76 -21.98
CA ILE A 304 9.03 -13.91 -21.65
C ILE A 304 10.30 -14.38 -22.40
N GLN A 305 10.61 -15.67 -22.34
CA GLN A 305 11.79 -16.22 -22.96
C GLN A 305 11.73 -16.13 -24.49
N GLU A 306 10.57 -16.40 -25.09
CA GLU A 306 10.38 -16.30 -26.54
C GLU A 306 10.56 -14.87 -27.04
N ILE A 307 9.94 -13.89 -26.34
CA ILE A 307 10.05 -12.47 -26.71
C ILE A 307 11.50 -12.02 -26.63
N TYR A 308 12.23 -12.40 -25.56
CA TYR A 308 13.64 -12.07 -25.42
C TYR A 308 14.49 -12.61 -26.58
N MET A 309 14.36 -13.91 -26.89
CA MET A 309 15.13 -14.54 -27.98
C MET A 309 14.81 -13.93 -29.34
N ARG A 310 13.54 -13.72 -29.67
CA ARG A 310 13.13 -13.08 -30.93
C ARG A 310 13.65 -11.64 -31.04
N THR A 311 13.72 -10.93 -29.93
CA THR A 311 14.27 -9.57 -29.93
C THR A 311 15.78 -9.60 -30.19
N LEU A 312 16.54 -10.50 -29.54
CA LEU A 312 17.98 -10.67 -29.86
C LEU A 312 18.21 -11.00 -31.33
N GLU A 313 17.41 -11.91 -31.90
CA GLU A 313 17.49 -12.27 -33.31
C GLU A 313 17.23 -11.05 -34.22
N SER A 314 16.19 -10.27 -33.94
CA SER A 314 15.88 -9.06 -34.72
C SER A 314 16.97 -7.99 -34.65
N LEU A 315 17.76 -7.99 -33.57
CA LEU A 315 18.93 -7.12 -33.38
C LEU A 315 20.24 -7.71 -33.94
N ASN A 316 20.19 -8.87 -34.62
CA ASN A 316 21.35 -9.62 -35.11
C ASN A 316 22.34 -9.99 -33.97
N VAL A 317 21.84 -10.25 -32.77
CA VAL A 317 22.65 -10.68 -31.62
C VAL A 317 22.59 -12.21 -31.50
N PRO A 318 23.73 -12.92 -31.44
CA PRO A 318 23.75 -14.38 -31.38
C PRO A 318 23.08 -14.92 -30.10
N ILE A 319 21.93 -15.58 -30.23
CA ILE A 319 21.14 -16.09 -29.13
C ILE A 319 21.96 -17.02 -28.23
N GLN A 320 22.76 -17.92 -28.80
CA GLN A 320 23.56 -18.92 -28.08
C GLN A 320 24.54 -18.29 -27.07
N HIS A 321 24.95 -17.03 -27.28
CA HIS A 321 25.87 -16.34 -26.38
C HIS A 321 25.16 -15.48 -25.33
N HIS A 322 23.86 -15.24 -25.46
CA HIS A 322 23.15 -14.25 -24.62
C HIS A 322 21.85 -14.75 -23.98
N ALA A 323 21.33 -15.92 -24.42
CA ALA A 323 20.07 -16.46 -23.85
C ALA A 323 20.16 -16.66 -22.33
N HIS A 324 21.31 -17.07 -21.80
CA HIS A 324 21.56 -17.30 -20.38
C HIS A 324 21.51 -16.03 -19.51
N LYS A 325 21.55 -14.84 -20.13
CA LYS A 325 21.44 -13.56 -19.42
C LYS A 325 20.01 -13.27 -18.92
N LEU A 326 19.00 -13.96 -19.46
CA LEU A 326 17.64 -13.95 -18.93
C LEU A 326 17.47 -15.10 -17.93
N MET A 327 17.15 -14.77 -16.70
CA MET A 327 16.89 -15.71 -15.60
C MET A 327 15.43 -15.59 -15.20
N ILE A 328 14.70 -16.70 -15.17
CA ILE A 328 13.29 -16.72 -14.77
C ILE A 328 13.13 -17.60 -13.53
N SER A 329 12.60 -17.02 -12.47
CA SER A 329 12.26 -17.75 -11.26
C SER A 329 10.75 -17.97 -11.15
N LYS A 330 10.32 -19.23 -11.28
CA LYS A 330 8.89 -19.60 -11.45
C LYS A 330 8.06 -19.64 -10.15
N GLN A 331 8.64 -19.36 -8.99
CA GLN A 331 8.00 -19.64 -7.69
C GLN A 331 7.50 -18.38 -6.94
N SER A 332 7.28 -17.27 -7.65
CA SER A 332 6.97 -15.96 -7.02
C SER A 332 5.78 -15.94 -6.05
N LEU A 333 4.80 -16.83 -6.22
CA LEU A 333 3.60 -16.89 -5.35
C LEU A 333 3.85 -17.54 -3.98
N THR A 334 4.98 -18.23 -3.81
CA THR A 334 5.32 -18.94 -2.57
C THR A 334 6.45 -18.26 -1.78
N TYR A 335 6.93 -17.12 -2.27
CA TYR A 335 8.04 -16.43 -1.63
C TYR A 335 7.59 -15.72 -0.36
N THR A 336 8.31 -15.99 0.72
CA THR A 336 8.19 -15.23 1.97
C THR A 336 8.76 -13.83 1.80
N ASP A 337 8.39 -12.92 2.69
CA ASP A 337 8.92 -11.55 2.67
C ASP A 337 10.45 -11.53 2.89
N GLU A 338 11.00 -12.50 3.64
CA GLU A 338 12.45 -12.66 3.83
C GLU A 338 13.16 -13.01 2.51
N LEU A 339 12.60 -13.96 1.74
CA LEU A 339 13.17 -14.33 0.44
C LEU A 339 13.03 -13.18 -0.56
N ILE A 340 11.92 -12.44 -0.52
CA ILE A 340 11.75 -11.23 -1.33
C ILE A 340 12.81 -10.19 -0.97
N ASN A 341 13.12 -9.99 0.31
CA ASN A 341 14.18 -9.10 0.75
C ASN A 341 15.56 -9.56 0.23
N GLU A 342 15.86 -10.86 0.27
CA GLU A 342 17.09 -11.42 -0.32
C GLU A 342 17.19 -11.12 -1.83
N LEU A 343 16.08 -11.30 -2.58
CA LEU A 343 16.04 -10.99 -4.03
C LEU A 343 16.31 -9.52 -4.32
N TYR A 344 15.80 -8.60 -3.51
CA TYR A 344 16.16 -7.20 -3.61
C TYR A 344 17.65 -6.97 -3.36
N VAL A 345 18.19 -7.51 -2.25
CA VAL A 345 19.59 -7.31 -1.84
C VAL A 345 20.58 -7.84 -2.87
N LEU A 346 20.32 -8.99 -3.51
CA LEU A 346 21.23 -9.57 -4.50
C LEU A 346 21.23 -8.82 -5.84
N SER A 347 20.22 -8.00 -6.13
CA SER A 347 20.10 -7.22 -7.36
C SER A 347 20.87 -5.89 -7.29
N ASP A 348 21.17 -5.30 -8.47
CA ASP A 348 21.81 -3.99 -8.59
C ASP A 348 20.79 -2.88 -8.81
N VAL A 349 19.74 -3.19 -9.57
CA VAL A 349 18.74 -2.23 -10.05
C VAL A 349 17.39 -2.94 -10.16
N GLY A 350 16.32 -2.32 -9.69
CA GLY A 350 14.97 -2.74 -10.03
C GLY A 350 14.52 -2.13 -11.36
N ILE A 351 13.76 -2.89 -12.15
CA ILE A 351 13.23 -2.43 -13.44
C ILE A 351 11.79 -2.85 -13.61
N THR A 352 10.96 -1.98 -14.19
CA THR A 352 9.60 -2.31 -14.60
C THR A 352 9.17 -1.47 -15.80
N ALA A 353 8.24 -1.98 -16.58
CA ALA A 353 7.61 -1.26 -17.68
C ALA A 353 6.08 -1.21 -17.53
N ALA A 354 5.56 -1.39 -16.31
CA ALA A 354 4.12 -1.36 -16.05
C ALA A 354 3.45 -0.17 -16.73
N ASP A 355 2.31 -0.39 -17.38
CA ASP A 355 1.56 0.65 -18.11
C ASP A 355 0.46 1.32 -17.27
N GLY A 356 0.36 0.91 -16.01
CA GLY A 356 -0.51 1.47 -14.97
C GLY A 356 -0.11 0.91 -13.60
N GLU A 357 -0.10 1.75 -12.56
CA GLU A 357 0.32 1.34 -11.22
C GLU A 357 -0.39 2.17 -10.14
N GLY A 358 -1.05 1.47 -9.21
CA GLY A 358 -1.72 2.12 -8.08
C GLY A 358 -0.71 2.74 -7.11
N PHE A 359 0.24 1.95 -6.63
CA PHE A 359 1.33 2.42 -5.76
C PHE A 359 2.70 1.97 -6.26
N GLY A 360 2.93 0.64 -6.42
CA GLY A 360 4.22 0.09 -6.84
C GLY A 360 5.04 -0.47 -5.68
N LEU A 361 4.44 -1.35 -4.87
CA LEU A 361 5.04 -1.86 -3.63
C LEU A 361 6.40 -2.53 -3.86
N CYS A 362 6.58 -3.32 -4.92
CA CYS A 362 7.85 -4.02 -5.16
C CYS A 362 9.00 -3.03 -5.36
N GLN A 363 8.79 -1.98 -6.15
CA GLN A 363 9.77 -0.93 -6.39
C GLN A 363 10.01 -0.11 -5.12
N PHE A 364 8.94 0.20 -4.39
CA PHE A 364 9.00 0.93 -3.14
C PHE A 364 9.81 0.17 -2.07
N GLU A 365 9.55 -1.12 -1.87
CA GLU A 365 10.30 -1.98 -0.94
C GLU A 365 11.78 -2.07 -1.32
N ALA A 366 12.10 -2.27 -2.61
CA ALA A 366 13.48 -2.30 -3.10
C ALA A 366 14.20 -0.95 -2.87
N MET A 367 13.53 0.17 -3.13
CA MET A 367 14.06 1.51 -2.81
C MET A 367 14.33 1.67 -1.31
N GLY A 368 13.49 1.11 -0.44
CA GLY A 368 13.64 1.15 1.01
C GLY A 368 14.90 0.47 1.54
N ILE A 369 15.48 -0.46 0.78
CA ILE A 369 16.77 -1.08 1.10
C ILE A 369 17.95 -0.49 0.29
N GLY A 370 17.70 0.52 -0.52
CA GLY A 370 18.73 1.24 -1.26
C GLY A 370 18.98 0.75 -2.69
N ILE A 371 18.05 0.00 -3.29
CA ILE A 371 18.15 -0.45 -4.68
C ILE A 371 17.47 0.58 -5.59
N PRO A 372 18.22 1.31 -6.45
CA PRO A 372 17.63 2.29 -7.36
C PRO A 372 16.78 1.63 -8.43
N GLN A 373 15.84 2.38 -8.99
CA GLN A 373 14.81 1.86 -9.89
C GLN A 373 14.88 2.51 -11.27
N VAL A 374 14.53 1.73 -12.29
CA VAL A 374 14.17 2.23 -13.63
C VAL A 374 12.68 2.01 -13.80
N VAL A 375 11.90 3.09 -13.84
CA VAL A 375 10.43 3.02 -13.83
C VAL A 375 9.79 3.98 -14.83
N PRO A 376 8.61 3.66 -15.38
CA PRO A 376 7.79 4.62 -16.11
C PRO A 376 7.34 5.77 -15.20
N LEU A 377 7.25 6.98 -15.74
CA LEU A 377 6.67 8.13 -15.03
C LEU A 377 5.14 8.07 -15.08
N ILE A 378 4.54 7.13 -14.34
CA ILE A 378 3.10 6.87 -14.32
C ILE A 378 2.57 6.72 -12.90
N GLY A 379 1.26 6.88 -12.74
CA GLY A 379 0.48 6.48 -11.57
C GLY A 379 1.17 6.71 -10.23
N GLY A 380 1.19 5.67 -9.41
CA GLY A 380 1.76 5.71 -8.05
C GLY A 380 3.25 6.01 -7.98
N PHE A 381 4.02 5.70 -9.02
CA PHE A 381 5.46 6.05 -9.06
C PHE A 381 5.72 7.54 -8.95
N ARG A 382 4.78 8.39 -9.43
CA ARG A 382 4.87 9.85 -9.33
C ARG A 382 4.91 10.39 -7.89
N ASP A 383 4.55 9.58 -6.88
CA ASP A 383 4.51 10.00 -5.48
C ASP A 383 5.89 9.89 -4.79
N PHE A 384 6.69 8.89 -5.16
CA PHE A 384 7.95 8.60 -4.48
C PHE A 384 9.18 8.45 -5.39
N CYS A 385 9.01 8.28 -6.71
CA CYS A 385 10.10 8.26 -7.68
C CYS A 385 10.33 9.66 -8.25
N THR A 386 11.57 10.14 -8.15
CA THR A 386 12.00 11.44 -8.65
C THR A 386 13.29 11.31 -9.46
N PRO A 387 13.67 12.31 -10.26
CA PRO A 387 14.96 12.29 -10.97
C PRO A 387 16.19 12.17 -10.06
N ASP A 388 16.04 12.46 -8.75
CA ASP A 388 17.14 12.38 -7.78
C ASP A 388 17.32 10.98 -7.18
N ASN A 389 16.34 10.07 -7.36
CA ASN A 389 16.34 8.77 -6.72
C ASN A 389 16.01 7.59 -7.67
N SER A 390 15.70 7.89 -8.94
CA SER A 390 15.29 6.89 -9.93
C SER A 390 15.61 7.34 -11.35
N GLN A 391 15.75 6.40 -12.28
CA GLN A 391 15.70 6.67 -13.71
C GLN A 391 14.24 6.61 -14.16
N LEU A 392 13.67 7.78 -14.50
CA LEU A 392 12.29 7.92 -14.93
C LEU A 392 12.20 7.87 -16.45
N VAL A 393 11.36 6.99 -16.98
CA VAL A 393 11.08 6.90 -18.41
C VAL A 393 9.71 7.48 -18.71
N VAL A 394 9.68 8.51 -19.55
CA VAL A 394 8.43 9.16 -19.93
C VAL A 394 7.68 8.29 -20.94
N PRO A 395 6.39 7.93 -20.69
CA PRO A 395 5.60 7.20 -21.67
C PRO A 395 5.45 7.96 -22.99
N LYS A 396 5.59 7.24 -24.09
CA LYS A 396 5.43 7.78 -25.45
C LYS A 396 4.08 7.48 -26.07
N TYR A 397 3.42 6.42 -25.61
CA TYR A 397 2.19 5.93 -26.19
C TYR A 397 1.10 5.84 -25.14
N ARG A 398 -0.14 6.06 -25.57
CA ARG A 398 -1.33 5.84 -24.77
C ARG A 398 -2.21 4.81 -25.47
N SER A 399 -2.71 3.84 -24.72
CA SER A 399 -3.63 2.83 -25.22
C SER A 399 -4.89 2.84 -24.38
N TYR A 400 -6.06 2.94 -25.03
CA TYR A 400 -7.32 2.71 -24.35
C TYR A 400 -7.48 1.21 -24.11
N LEU A 401 -7.75 0.83 -22.84
CA LEU A 401 -7.90 -0.56 -22.50
C LEU A 401 -9.17 -1.15 -23.08
N ALA A 402 -9.05 -2.36 -23.58
CA ALA A 402 -10.16 -3.11 -24.16
C ALA A 402 -11.35 -3.22 -23.20
N LEU A 403 -12.53 -3.10 -23.75
CA LEU A 403 -13.74 -2.77 -23.03
C LEU A 403 -14.66 -3.99 -22.88
N GLY A 404 -14.14 -5.14 -22.42
CA GLY A 404 -15.03 -6.20 -21.91
C GLY A 404 -15.90 -5.64 -20.76
N SER A 405 -17.11 -6.15 -20.57
CA SER A 405 -18.07 -5.61 -19.58
C SER A 405 -17.54 -5.59 -18.13
N SER A 406 -16.61 -6.50 -17.79
CA SER A 406 -15.99 -6.62 -16.47
C SER A 406 -14.72 -5.77 -16.29
N SER A 407 -14.19 -5.13 -17.35
CA SER A 407 -12.98 -4.31 -17.25
C SER A 407 -13.28 -2.98 -16.59
N ILE A 408 -12.42 -2.55 -15.66
CA ILE A 408 -12.50 -1.20 -15.06
C ILE A 408 -12.23 -0.08 -16.09
N GLY A 409 -11.71 -0.41 -17.28
CA GLY A 409 -11.34 0.55 -18.32
C GLY A 409 -10.14 1.41 -17.92
N GLY A 410 -9.86 2.41 -18.74
CA GLY A 410 -8.82 3.39 -18.46
C GLY A 410 -7.84 3.59 -19.60
N ILE A 411 -6.82 4.40 -19.35
CA ILE A 411 -5.75 4.68 -20.29
C ILE A 411 -4.44 4.09 -19.75
N ALA A 412 -3.89 3.13 -20.49
CA ALA A 412 -2.55 2.63 -20.27
C ALA A 412 -1.52 3.60 -20.87
N GLU A 413 -0.46 3.87 -20.13
CA GLU A 413 0.66 4.73 -20.55
C GLU A 413 1.92 3.87 -20.75
N LEU A 414 2.36 3.72 -22.01
CA LEU A 414 3.41 2.78 -22.39
C LEU A 414 4.72 3.50 -22.69
N VAL A 415 5.80 2.96 -22.16
CA VAL A 415 7.17 3.38 -22.47
C VAL A 415 7.71 2.64 -23.70
N ASP A 416 8.64 3.26 -24.38
CA ASP A 416 9.38 2.65 -25.48
C ASP A 416 10.47 1.71 -24.91
N PRO A 417 10.63 0.47 -25.41
CA PRO A 417 11.65 -0.46 -24.92
C PRO A 417 13.08 0.08 -25.08
N PHE A 418 13.35 0.84 -26.14
CA PHE A 418 14.68 1.41 -26.36
C PHE A 418 14.98 2.50 -25.31
N ASP A 419 14.03 3.39 -25.02
CA ASP A 419 14.21 4.42 -23.97
C ASP A 419 14.41 3.79 -22.59
N LEU A 420 13.64 2.73 -22.29
CA LEU A 420 13.80 1.98 -21.04
C LEU A 420 15.20 1.36 -20.95
N SER A 421 15.74 0.87 -22.09
CA SER A 421 17.08 0.31 -22.16
C SER A 421 18.18 1.36 -21.96
N ILE A 422 18.01 2.59 -22.47
CA ILE A 422 18.95 3.71 -22.25
C ILE A 422 18.96 4.12 -20.77
N ALA A 423 17.80 4.24 -20.15
CA ALA A 423 17.69 4.53 -18.73
C ALA A 423 18.37 3.46 -17.85
N ALA A 424 18.20 2.18 -18.22
CA ALA A 424 18.89 1.07 -17.55
C ALA A 424 20.42 1.12 -17.75
N GLU A 425 20.88 1.47 -18.95
CA GLU A 425 22.29 1.58 -19.29
C GLU A 425 23.04 2.62 -18.45
N ASN A 426 22.38 3.74 -18.10
CA ASN A 426 22.98 4.76 -17.24
C ASN A 426 23.48 4.16 -15.91
N TYR A 427 22.75 3.24 -15.30
CA TYR A 427 23.18 2.58 -14.08
C TYR A 427 24.28 1.52 -14.27
N VAL A 428 24.39 0.95 -15.47
CA VAL A 428 25.49 0.05 -15.82
C VAL A 428 26.79 0.81 -16.02
N MET A 429 26.72 2.02 -16.57
CA MET A 429 27.89 2.84 -16.94
C MET A 429 28.34 3.76 -15.80
N ASP A 430 27.44 4.22 -14.95
CA ASP A 430 27.72 5.18 -13.88
C ASP A 430 27.39 4.56 -12.50
N SER A 431 28.43 4.04 -11.84
CA SER A 431 28.31 3.46 -10.50
C SER A 431 28.00 4.51 -9.43
N ASP A 432 28.48 5.74 -9.62
CA ASP A 432 28.26 6.82 -8.66
C ASP A 432 26.82 7.32 -8.73
N LEU A 433 26.26 7.44 -9.92
CA LEU A 433 24.85 7.73 -10.13
C LEU A 433 23.99 6.64 -9.45
N ARG A 434 24.32 5.35 -9.69
CA ARG A 434 23.60 4.22 -9.09
C ARG A 434 23.62 4.29 -7.56
N THR A 435 24.77 4.57 -6.97
CA THR A 435 24.93 4.69 -5.51
C THR A 435 24.13 5.87 -4.96
N ARG A 436 24.29 7.06 -5.55
CA ARG A 436 23.57 8.27 -5.11
C ARG A 436 22.05 8.08 -5.18
N HIS A 437 21.53 7.49 -6.28
CA HIS A 437 20.11 7.21 -6.43
C HIS A 437 19.61 6.17 -5.41
N GLY A 438 20.39 5.11 -5.15
CA GLY A 438 20.05 4.12 -4.13
C GLY A 438 19.94 4.72 -2.73
N GLU A 439 20.90 5.56 -2.34
CA GLU A 439 20.87 6.27 -1.04
C GLU A 439 19.67 7.24 -0.96
N ALA A 440 19.42 8.01 -2.02
CA ALA A 440 18.30 8.93 -2.07
C ALA A 440 16.96 8.19 -2.04
N ALA A 441 16.84 7.07 -2.77
CA ALA A 441 15.69 6.19 -2.77
C ALA A 441 15.35 5.71 -1.35
N ARG A 442 16.37 5.20 -0.64
CA ARG A 442 16.22 4.76 0.75
C ARG A 442 15.77 5.89 1.67
N ARG A 443 16.41 7.08 1.59
CA ARG A 443 15.99 8.23 2.41
C ARG A 443 14.53 8.62 2.16
N THR A 444 14.09 8.60 0.89
CA THR A 444 12.70 8.89 0.52
C THR A 444 11.75 7.89 1.17
N VAL A 445 11.99 6.59 1.00
CA VAL A 445 11.08 5.53 1.45
C VAL A 445 11.01 5.44 2.98
N LEU A 446 12.12 5.65 3.69
CA LEU A 446 12.13 5.67 5.16
C LEU A 446 11.26 6.78 5.76
N GLY A 447 10.84 7.78 4.98
CA GLY A 447 9.87 8.80 5.41
C GLY A 447 8.41 8.34 5.40
N TYR A 448 8.13 7.14 4.85
CA TYR A 448 6.79 6.56 4.75
C TYR A 448 6.59 5.49 5.84
N GLU A 449 6.31 5.91 7.04
CA GLU A 449 6.10 5.01 8.18
C GLU A 449 4.63 4.55 8.26
N TRP A 450 4.38 3.26 8.46
CA TRP A 450 3.03 2.73 8.64
C TRP A 450 2.26 3.43 9.77
N SER A 451 2.92 3.70 10.88
CA SER A 451 2.34 4.43 12.02
C SER A 451 1.82 5.82 11.63
N LYS A 452 2.57 6.52 10.78
CA LYS A 452 2.22 7.86 10.29
C LYS A 452 1.06 7.80 9.29
N GLU A 453 1.14 6.89 8.32
CA GLU A 453 0.12 6.77 7.28
C GLU A 453 -1.21 6.28 7.87
N VAL A 454 -1.21 5.22 8.69
CA VAL A 454 -2.42 4.74 9.37
C VAL A 454 -2.90 5.74 10.43
N GLY A 455 -2.02 6.56 11.01
CA GLY A 455 -2.41 7.70 11.85
C GLY A 455 -3.34 8.68 11.14
N ASN A 456 -3.17 8.87 9.81
CA ASN A 456 -4.11 9.64 8.99
C ASN A 456 -5.48 8.96 8.90
N LEU A 457 -5.52 7.64 8.73
CA LEU A 457 -6.77 6.86 8.75
C LEU A 457 -7.46 7.00 10.11
N ILE A 458 -6.73 6.79 11.21
CA ILE A 458 -7.26 6.91 12.57
C ILE A 458 -7.91 8.28 12.82
N ARG A 459 -7.27 9.36 12.36
CA ARG A 459 -7.83 10.72 12.48
C ARG A 459 -9.17 10.83 11.73
N VAL A 460 -9.23 10.34 10.49
CA VAL A 460 -10.48 10.34 9.71
C VAL A 460 -11.56 9.50 10.39
N LEU A 461 -11.22 8.33 10.96
CA LEU A 461 -12.17 7.50 11.70
C LEU A 461 -12.74 8.23 12.91
N ARG A 462 -11.91 8.97 13.67
CA ARG A 462 -12.35 9.80 14.79
C ARG A 462 -13.28 10.94 14.38
N ASP A 463 -13.02 11.55 13.22
CA ASP A 463 -13.84 12.66 12.73
C ASP A 463 -15.19 12.16 12.22
N VAL A 464 -15.21 11.09 11.45
CA VAL A 464 -16.43 10.44 10.94
C VAL A 464 -17.30 9.89 12.07
N ALA A 465 -16.72 9.47 13.19
CA ALA A 465 -17.47 8.99 14.35
C ALA A 465 -18.21 10.09 15.12
N LYS A 466 -17.87 11.37 14.92
CA LYS A 466 -18.52 12.52 15.55
C LYS A 466 -19.74 13.02 14.76
N GLU A 467 -19.88 12.63 13.50
CA GLU A 467 -21.00 12.95 12.61
C GLU A 467 -22.20 11.99 12.80
#